data_9b03039acb8c70c723929d65a5c435a4
#
_entry.id   9b03039acb8c70c723929d65a5c435a4
#
_cell.length_a   1.000
_cell.length_b   1.000
_cell.length_c   1.000
_cell.angle_alpha   90.00
_cell.angle_beta   90.00
_cell.angle_gamma   90.00
#
_symmetry.space_group_name_H-M   'P 1'
#
loop_
_entity.id
_entity.type
_entity.pdbx_description
1 polymer ?
#
loop_
_entity_poly.entity_id
_entity_poly.type
_entity_poly.pdbx_seq_one_letter_code
_entity_poly.pdbx_strand_id
1 'polypeptide(L)'
;VESASLEQVSKGIIAVILFFSGFTILAAIMVLFLLPKQGKQTTSKTITESYSNLKIFIKKRSIWLNGIIVLCAYVGYKCTDDFSLYASVVLGYNDLEAAKLGTLTFWMRPIAALTAGYLGDRFVHSKVILIAFALLLLGSLLLGFGIPYLHLSFLLLFTFVISSYAIYGLRGLYFSILKDHKIEALKIGSAIGVISFIGYT
;
A
#
# COMPACT_ATOMS: atom_id res chain seq x y z
N VAL A 1 -0.36 -11.30 39.80
CA VAL A 1 -0.92 -11.87 38.57
C VAL A 1 -0.74 -10.87 37.42
N GLU A 2 -1.01 -9.59 37.64
CA GLU A 2 -0.92 -8.52 36.63
C GLU A 2 0.53 -8.27 36.16
N SER A 3 1.50 -8.26 37.07
CA SER A 3 2.93 -8.09 36.75
C SER A 3 3.49 -9.24 35.89
N ALA A 4 3.06 -10.47 36.12
CA ALA A 4 3.49 -11.63 35.33
C ALA A 4 2.94 -11.59 33.90
N SER A 5 1.74 -11.05 33.70
CA SER A 5 1.15 -10.87 32.34
C SER A 5 1.88 -9.77 31.56
N LEU A 6 2.26 -8.67 32.21
CA LEU A 6 3.03 -7.58 31.60
C LEU A 6 4.42 -8.03 31.17
N GLU A 7 5.09 -8.87 31.98
CA GLU A 7 6.40 -9.41 31.63
C GLU A 7 6.31 -10.36 30.43
N GLN A 8 5.29 -11.20 30.33
CA GLN A 8 5.09 -12.06 29.16
C GLN A 8 4.81 -11.27 27.88
N VAL A 9 3.99 -10.22 27.97
CA VAL A 9 3.70 -9.32 26.84
C VAL A 9 4.97 -8.61 26.39
N SER A 10 5.77 -8.09 27.33
CA SER A 10 7.06 -7.44 27.03
C SER A 10 8.03 -8.39 26.32
N LYS A 11 8.18 -9.62 26.80
CA LYS A 11 9.02 -10.64 26.14
C LYS A 11 8.53 -10.98 24.74
N GLY A 12 7.21 -11.06 24.54
CA GLY A 12 6.62 -11.26 23.21
C GLY A 12 6.95 -10.12 22.24
N ILE A 13 6.80 -8.88 22.68
CA ILE A 13 7.13 -7.70 21.87
C ILE A 13 8.62 -7.68 21.51
N ILE A 14 9.51 -7.92 22.47
CA ILE A 14 10.95 -7.97 22.23
C ILE A 14 11.31 -9.06 21.22
N ALA A 15 10.71 -10.26 21.34
CA ALA A 15 10.92 -11.34 20.38
C ALA A 15 10.52 -10.96 18.95
N VAL A 16 9.39 -10.28 18.79
CA VAL A 16 8.91 -9.77 17.48
C VAL A 16 9.88 -8.73 16.91
N ILE A 17 10.33 -7.78 17.73
CA ILE A 17 11.29 -6.75 17.31
C ILE A 17 12.60 -7.38 16.86
N LEU A 18 13.14 -8.33 17.64
CA LEU A 18 14.38 -9.04 17.30
C LEU A 18 14.24 -9.86 16.02
N PHE A 19 13.09 -10.53 15.81
CA PHE A 19 12.81 -11.26 14.59
C PHE A 19 12.83 -10.34 13.36
N PHE A 20 12.11 -9.22 13.40
CA PHE A 20 12.09 -8.25 12.29
C PHE A 20 13.46 -7.61 12.05
N SER A 21 14.20 -7.30 13.11
CA SER A 21 15.55 -6.76 13.00
C SER A 21 16.50 -7.76 12.33
N GLY A 22 16.46 -9.02 12.75
CA GLY A 22 17.24 -10.10 12.13
C GLY A 22 16.89 -10.29 10.66
N PHE A 23 15.61 -10.27 10.31
CA PHE A 23 15.16 -10.38 8.93
C PHE A 23 15.63 -9.19 8.07
N THR A 24 15.62 -7.99 8.64
CA THR A 24 16.11 -6.78 7.95
C THR A 24 17.62 -6.85 7.69
N ILE A 25 18.40 -7.33 8.66
CA ILE A 25 19.85 -7.51 8.49
C ILE A 25 20.12 -8.57 7.42
N LEU A 26 19.40 -9.69 7.43
CA LEU A 26 19.52 -10.73 6.42
C LEU A 26 19.20 -10.19 5.02
N ALA A 27 18.13 -9.42 4.88
CA ALA A 27 17.78 -8.76 3.61
C ALA A 27 18.87 -7.79 3.14
N ALA A 28 19.46 -7.01 4.05
CA ALA A 28 20.57 -6.11 3.72
C ALA A 28 21.81 -6.88 3.23
N ILE A 29 22.14 -7.98 3.87
CA ILE A 29 23.24 -8.88 3.46
C ILE A 29 22.94 -9.47 2.07
N MET A 30 21.72 -9.96 1.83
CA MET A 30 21.33 -10.47 0.51
C MET A 30 21.47 -9.41 -0.58
N VAL A 31 21.05 -8.17 -0.32
CA VAL A 31 21.22 -7.05 -1.26
C VAL A 31 22.70 -6.81 -1.58
N LEU A 32 23.57 -6.82 -0.59
CA LEU A 32 25.01 -6.61 -0.79
C LEU A 32 25.68 -7.69 -1.65
N PHE A 33 25.25 -8.94 -1.52
CA PHE A 33 25.87 -10.07 -2.21
C PHE A 33 25.20 -10.44 -3.54
N LEU A 34 23.88 -10.29 -3.64
CA LEU A 34 23.10 -10.73 -4.80
C LEU A 34 22.86 -9.63 -5.84
N LEU A 35 22.86 -8.35 -5.45
CA LEU A 35 22.74 -7.31 -6.45
C LEU A 35 24.06 -7.18 -7.25
N PRO A 36 24.01 -7.34 -8.57
CA PRO A 36 25.15 -7.08 -9.41
C PRO A 36 25.58 -5.63 -9.22
N LYS A 37 26.89 -5.43 -8.98
CA LYS A 37 27.47 -4.08 -8.98
C LYS A 37 27.13 -3.43 -10.32
N GLN A 38 26.13 -2.56 -10.35
CA GLN A 38 25.88 -1.75 -11.52
C GLN A 38 27.17 -0.97 -11.79
N GLY A 39 27.79 -1.25 -12.94
CA GLY A 39 28.90 -0.46 -13.43
C GLY A 39 28.48 1.02 -13.32
N LYS A 40 29.38 1.88 -12.84
CA LYS A 40 29.14 3.32 -12.75
C LYS A 40 28.50 3.78 -14.05
N GLN A 41 27.18 3.91 -14.07
CA GLN A 41 26.54 4.74 -15.07
C GLN A 41 27.04 6.15 -14.79
N THR A 42 28.07 6.53 -15.50
CA THR A 42 28.72 7.84 -15.49
C THR A 42 27.81 8.89 -16.14
N THR A 43 26.59 8.94 -15.69
CA THR A 43 25.77 10.12 -15.80
C THR A 43 25.73 10.72 -14.40
N SER A 44 26.79 11.41 -14.03
CA SER A 44 26.70 12.43 -12.99
C SER A 44 25.71 13.46 -13.51
N LYS A 45 24.41 13.17 -13.36
CA LYS A 45 23.40 14.21 -13.56
C LYS A 45 23.77 15.29 -12.58
N THR A 46 24.21 16.40 -13.11
CA THR A 46 24.47 17.59 -12.33
C THR A 46 23.22 17.88 -11.52
N ILE A 47 23.36 18.23 -10.25
CA ILE A 47 22.25 18.60 -9.36
C ILE A 47 21.29 19.56 -10.08
N THR A 48 21.82 20.44 -10.91
CA THR A 48 21.11 21.38 -11.77
C THR A 48 20.15 20.71 -12.77
N GLU A 49 20.54 19.59 -13.39
CA GLU A 49 19.66 18.84 -14.31
C GLU A 49 18.53 18.13 -13.57
N SER A 50 18.78 17.61 -12.37
CA SER A 50 17.76 17.02 -11.52
C SER A 50 16.72 18.07 -11.09
N TYR A 51 17.18 19.27 -10.75
CA TYR A 51 16.33 20.38 -10.37
C TYR A 51 15.47 20.90 -11.55
N SER A 52 16.07 20.99 -12.74
CA SER A 52 15.37 21.34 -13.99
C SER A 52 14.26 20.34 -14.30
N ASN A 53 14.53 19.04 -14.19
CA ASN A 53 13.54 17.98 -14.40
C ASN A 53 12.39 18.05 -13.39
N LEU A 54 12.68 18.32 -12.12
CA LEU A 54 11.65 18.52 -11.08
C LEU A 54 10.69 19.67 -11.45
N LYS A 55 11.23 20.81 -11.86
CA LYS A 55 10.44 21.99 -12.25
C LYS A 55 9.54 21.71 -13.46
N ILE A 56 10.03 20.88 -14.41
CA ILE A 56 9.25 20.46 -15.58
C ILE A 56 8.09 19.56 -15.15
N PHE A 57 8.31 18.60 -14.23
CA PHE A 57 7.29 17.68 -13.78
C PHE A 57 6.20 18.36 -12.95
N ILE A 58 6.54 19.30 -12.07
CA ILE A 58 5.57 20.07 -11.29
C ILE A 58 4.58 20.83 -12.18
N LYS A 59 4.98 21.24 -13.37
CA LYS A 59 4.11 21.93 -14.33
C LYS A 59 3.19 21.00 -15.14
N LYS A 60 3.45 19.70 -15.16
CA LYS A 60 2.65 18.75 -15.95
C LYS A 60 1.39 18.34 -15.22
N ARG A 61 0.22 18.63 -15.79
CA ARG A 61 -1.11 18.22 -15.27
C ARG A 61 -1.19 16.70 -14.99
N SER A 62 -0.57 15.88 -15.83
CA SER A 62 -0.54 14.42 -15.67
C SER A 62 0.11 14.00 -14.34
N ILE A 63 1.14 14.70 -13.87
CA ILE A 63 1.82 14.41 -12.61
C ILE A 63 0.90 14.70 -11.42
N TRP A 64 0.17 15.80 -11.45
CA TRP A 64 -0.81 16.16 -10.41
C TRP A 64 -1.97 15.16 -10.35
N LEU A 65 -2.50 14.75 -11.51
CA LEU A 65 -3.54 13.73 -11.57
C LEU A 65 -3.05 12.39 -10.98
N ASN A 66 -1.84 11.96 -11.32
CA ASN A 66 -1.25 10.78 -10.72
C ASN A 66 -0.99 10.95 -9.21
N GLY A 67 -0.57 12.13 -8.77
CA GLY A 67 -0.43 12.46 -7.35
C GLY A 67 -1.74 12.30 -6.59
N ILE A 68 -2.85 12.79 -7.16
CA ILE A 68 -4.20 12.63 -6.57
C ILE A 68 -4.61 11.15 -6.52
N ILE A 69 -4.34 10.37 -7.56
CA ILE A 69 -4.60 8.92 -7.56
C ILE A 69 -3.83 8.24 -6.42
N VAL A 70 -2.55 8.57 -6.25
CA VAL A 70 -1.72 8.03 -5.16
C VAL A 70 -2.24 8.48 -3.80
N LEU A 71 -2.64 9.75 -3.64
CA LEU A 71 -3.23 10.28 -2.42
C LEU A 71 -4.51 9.51 -2.04
N CYS A 72 -5.45 9.34 -2.98
CA CYS A 72 -6.68 8.59 -2.74
C CYS A 72 -6.41 7.12 -2.37
N ALA A 73 -5.46 6.48 -3.06
CA ALA A 73 -5.05 5.12 -2.75
C ALA A 73 -4.37 5.01 -1.37
N TYR A 74 -3.59 6.02 -0.98
CA TYR A 74 -2.93 6.09 0.31
C TYR A 74 -3.90 6.32 1.46
N VAL A 75 -4.89 7.20 1.29
CA VAL A 75 -5.98 7.38 2.28
C VAL A 75 -6.72 6.06 2.49
N GLY A 76 -7.12 5.38 1.41
CA GLY A 76 -7.73 4.05 1.51
C GLY A 76 -6.84 3.05 2.25
N TYR A 77 -5.53 3.06 1.99
CA TYR A 77 -4.58 2.21 2.69
C TYR A 77 -4.53 2.53 4.19
N LYS A 78 -4.53 3.80 4.57
CA LYS A 78 -4.55 4.19 5.98
C LYS A 78 -5.81 3.71 6.69
N CYS A 79 -6.95 3.72 6.04
CA CYS A 79 -8.19 3.16 6.60
C CYS A 79 -8.08 1.67 6.95
N THR A 80 -7.18 0.89 6.30
CA THR A 80 -7.00 -0.52 6.68
C THR A 80 -6.36 -0.71 8.05
N ASP A 81 -5.61 0.27 8.54
CA ASP A 81 -4.99 0.23 9.87
C ASP A 81 -6.09 0.27 10.97
N ASP A 82 -7.24 0.90 10.68
CA ASP A 82 -8.37 1.06 11.60
C ASP A 82 -9.41 -0.09 11.50
N PHE A 83 -9.24 -1.06 10.61
CA PHE A 83 -10.20 -2.16 10.44
C PHE A 83 -10.38 -2.99 11.70
N SER A 84 -9.32 -3.26 12.46
CA SER A 84 -9.40 -3.97 13.73
C SER A 84 -10.14 -3.13 14.77
N LEU A 85 -9.89 -1.83 14.83
CA LEU A 85 -10.57 -0.91 15.72
C LEU A 85 -12.06 -0.82 15.37
N TYR A 86 -12.40 -0.70 14.09
CA TYR A 86 -13.77 -0.71 13.62
C TYR A 86 -14.50 -2.01 14.05
N ALA A 87 -13.84 -3.14 13.89
CA ALA A 87 -14.39 -4.44 14.28
C ALA A 87 -14.68 -4.51 15.80
N SER A 88 -13.79 -4.01 16.64
CA SER A 88 -13.99 -4.01 18.09
C SER A 88 -15.05 -3.00 18.55
N VAL A 89 -14.99 -1.77 18.05
CA VAL A 89 -15.85 -0.66 18.54
C VAL A 89 -17.25 -0.70 17.92
N VAL A 90 -17.35 -0.95 16.61
CA VAL A 90 -18.64 -0.87 15.89
C VAL A 90 -19.35 -2.22 15.83
N LEU A 91 -18.59 -3.31 15.64
CA LEU A 91 -19.16 -4.65 15.49
C LEU A 91 -19.19 -5.43 16.82
N GLY A 92 -18.57 -4.91 17.88
CA GLY A 92 -18.53 -5.57 19.19
C GLY A 92 -17.67 -6.84 19.22
N TYR A 93 -16.73 -6.99 18.30
CA TYR A 93 -15.79 -8.12 18.31
C TYR A 93 -14.85 -8.01 19.51
N ASN A 94 -14.48 -9.15 20.09
CA ASN A 94 -13.45 -9.18 21.12
C ASN A 94 -12.08 -8.89 20.49
N ASP A 95 -11.09 -8.49 21.30
CA ASP A 95 -9.76 -8.10 20.83
C ASP A 95 -9.08 -9.17 19.98
N LEU A 96 -9.29 -10.45 20.30
CA LEU A 96 -8.72 -11.56 19.55
C LEU A 96 -9.36 -11.70 18.16
N GLU A 97 -10.66 -11.56 18.06
CA GLU A 97 -11.40 -11.62 16.79
C GLU A 97 -11.06 -10.42 15.90
N ALA A 98 -10.99 -9.22 16.48
CA ALA A 98 -10.56 -8.01 15.78
C ALA A 98 -9.13 -8.12 15.26
N ALA A 99 -8.20 -8.67 16.05
CA ALA A 99 -6.83 -8.92 15.63
C ALA A 99 -6.73 -9.97 14.50
N LYS A 100 -7.53 -11.03 14.56
CA LYS A 100 -7.61 -12.03 13.46
C LYS A 100 -8.10 -11.41 12.17
N LEU A 101 -9.10 -10.53 12.23
CA LEU A 101 -9.59 -9.81 11.06
C LEU A 101 -8.49 -8.92 10.44
N GLY A 102 -7.79 -8.15 11.28
CA GLY A 102 -6.65 -7.34 10.83
C GLY A 102 -5.57 -8.19 10.16
N THR A 103 -5.22 -9.32 10.77
CA THR A 103 -4.25 -10.26 10.20
C THR A 103 -4.71 -10.80 8.85
N LEU A 104 -5.97 -11.18 8.71
CA LEU A 104 -6.52 -11.66 7.44
C LEU A 104 -6.41 -10.61 6.35
N THR A 105 -6.75 -9.36 6.65
CA THR A 105 -6.64 -8.26 5.67
C THR A 105 -5.20 -8.01 5.24
N PHE A 106 -4.22 -8.19 6.12
CA PHE A 106 -2.81 -8.10 5.75
C PHE A 106 -2.35 -9.22 4.81
N TRP A 107 -2.87 -10.43 4.95
CA TRP A 107 -2.58 -11.53 4.03
C TRP A 107 -3.12 -11.29 2.61
N MET A 108 -4.07 -10.39 2.45
CA MET A 108 -4.52 -9.97 1.12
C MET A 108 -3.46 -9.19 0.33
N ARG A 109 -2.44 -8.60 0.99
CA ARG A 109 -1.39 -7.79 0.31
C ARG A 109 -0.67 -8.54 -0.81
N PRO A 110 -0.02 -9.70 -0.56
CA PRO A 110 0.69 -10.41 -1.62
C PRO A 110 -0.25 -10.88 -2.74
N ILE A 111 -1.44 -11.35 -2.38
CA ILE A 111 -2.43 -11.84 -3.36
C ILE A 111 -2.89 -10.69 -4.25
N ALA A 112 -3.28 -9.56 -3.67
CA ALA A 112 -3.73 -8.39 -4.40
C ALA A 112 -2.62 -7.78 -5.28
N ALA A 113 -1.39 -7.71 -4.76
CA ALA A 113 -0.27 -7.16 -5.52
C ALA A 113 0.08 -8.02 -6.75
N LEU A 114 0.12 -9.35 -6.61
CA LEU A 114 0.41 -10.27 -7.70
C LEU A 114 -0.70 -10.26 -8.76
N THR A 115 -1.95 -10.36 -8.34
CA THR A 115 -3.09 -10.38 -9.27
C THR A 115 -3.29 -9.02 -9.94
N ALA A 116 -3.13 -7.91 -9.24
CA ALA A 116 -3.21 -6.58 -9.82
C ALA A 116 -2.07 -6.33 -10.80
N GLY A 117 -0.84 -6.77 -10.50
CA GLY A 117 0.28 -6.74 -11.43
C GLY A 117 -0.03 -7.51 -12.71
N TYR A 118 -0.49 -8.75 -12.60
CA TYR A 118 -0.88 -9.57 -13.74
C TYR A 118 -2.02 -8.93 -14.58
N LEU A 119 -3.04 -8.38 -13.91
CA LEU A 119 -4.14 -7.68 -14.59
C LEU A 119 -3.66 -6.39 -15.27
N GLY A 120 -2.75 -5.66 -14.62
CA GLY A 120 -2.14 -4.45 -15.18
C GLY A 120 -1.32 -4.73 -16.44
N ASP A 121 -0.60 -5.85 -16.47
CA ASP A 121 0.18 -6.25 -17.66
C ASP A 121 -0.73 -6.75 -18.80
N ARG A 122 -1.87 -7.34 -18.48
CA ARG A 122 -2.81 -7.89 -19.47
C ARG A 122 -3.80 -6.86 -20.01
N PHE A 123 -4.19 -5.89 -19.18
CA PHE A 123 -5.16 -4.85 -19.51
C PHE A 123 -4.51 -3.46 -19.41
N VAL A 124 -5.21 -2.45 -19.88
CA VAL A 124 -4.76 -1.05 -19.70
C VAL A 124 -4.79 -0.69 -18.21
N HIS A 125 -3.65 -0.26 -17.66
CA HIS A 125 -3.48 0.06 -16.23
C HIS A 125 -4.59 0.98 -15.69
N SER A 126 -4.98 2.00 -16.45
CA SER A 126 -6.04 2.94 -16.05
C SER A 126 -7.39 2.28 -15.83
N LYS A 127 -7.75 1.23 -16.62
CA LYS A 127 -9.01 0.49 -16.43
C LYS A 127 -8.98 -0.35 -15.16
N VAL A 128 -7.87 -1.01 -14.88
CA VAL A 128 -7.70 -1.82 -13.66
C VAL A 128 -7.78 -0.93 -12.41
N ILE A 129 -7.15 0.23 -12.45
CA ILE A 129 -7.20 1.22 -11.38
C ILE A 129 -8.63 1.74 -11.17
N LEU A 130 -9.37 2.03 -12.25
CA LEU A 130 -10.77 2.46 -12.15
C LEU A 130 -11.63 1.39 -11.48
N ILE A 131 -11.48 0.13 -11.87
CA ILE A 131 -12.19 -1.00 -11.24
C ILE A 131 -11.83 -1.11 -9.75
N ALA A 132 -10.55 -0.99 -9.40
CA ALA A 132 -10.13 -1.05 -8.01
C ALA A 132 -10.71 0.10 -7.17
N PHE A 133 -10.78 1.33 -7.71
CA PHE A 133 -11.47 2.43 -7.05
C PHE A 133 -12.98 2.21 -6.92
N ALA A 134 -13.62 1.63 -7.93
CA ALA A 134 -15.05 1.29 -7.87
C ALA A 134 -15.32 0.23 -6.78
N LEU A 135 -14.48 -0.78 -6.66
CA LEU A 135 -14.56 -1.79 -5.60
C LEU A 135 -14.32 -1.17 -4.21
N LEU A 136 -13.36 -0.27 -4.09
CA LEU A 136 -13.10 0.45 -2.85
C LEU A 136 -14.31 1.32 -2.44
N LEU A 137 -14.88 2.04 -3.39
CA LEU A 137 -16.07 2.86 -3.15
C LEU A 137 -17.25 1.98 -2.70
N LEU A 138 -17.49 0.87 -3.39
CA LEU A 138 -18.53 -0.09 -3.02
C LEU A 138 -18.31 -0.61 -1.59
N GLY A 139 -17.09 -1.06 -1.27
CA GLY A 139 -16.74 -1.52 0.07
C GLY A 139 -16.96 -0.45 1.14
N SER A 140 -16.56 0.79 0.87
CA SER A 140 -16.74 1.92 1.80
C SER A 140 -18.22 2.25 2.03
N LEU A 141 -19.04 2.22 0.98
CA LEU A 141 -20.47 2.44 1.08
C LEU A 141 -21.17 1.32 1.88
N LEU A 142 -20.77 0.07 1.65
CA LEU A 142 -21.30 -1.06 2.39
C LEU A 142 -20.96 -0.97 3.89
N LEU A 143 -19.73 -0.59 4.24
CA LEU A 143 -19.32 -0.40 5.64
C LEU A 143 -20.01 0.80 6.29
N GLY A 144 -20.20 1.89 5.54
CA GLY A 144 -20.78 3.12 6.07
C GLY A 144 -22.31 3.08 6.24
N PHE A 145 -23.03 2.45 5.32
CA PHE A 145 -24.48 2.60 5.23
C PHE A 145 -25.30 1.33 5.52
N GLY A 146 -24.73 0.15 5.49
CA GLY A 146 -25.61 -1.01 5.43
C GLY A 146 -25.25 -2.19 6.32
N ILE A 147 -24.05 -2.65 6.27
CA ILE A 147 -23.71 -3.98 6.81
C ILE A 147 -23.69 -4.07 8.34
N PRO A 148 -23.25 -3.05 9.11
CA PRO A 148 -23.28 -3.13 10.55
C PRO A 148 -24.67 -3.39 11.13
N TYR A 149 -25.71 -2.93 10.44
CA TYR A 149 -27.10 -3.08 10.87
C TYR A 149 -27.74 -4.42 10.47
N LEU A 150 -27.13 -5.15 9.54
CA LEU A 150 -27.69 -6.42 9.03
C LEU A 150 -27.23 -7.66 9.80
N HIS A 151 -26.29 -7.52 10.74
CA HIS A 151 -25.71 -8.63 11.54
C HIS A 151 -25.25 -9.86 10.71
N LEU A 152 -24.94 -9.66 9.43
CA LEU A 152 -24.48 -10.70 8.50
C LEU A 152 -22.95 -10.77 8.53
N SER A 153 -22.39 -11.54 9.46
CA SER A 153 -20.93 -11.68 9.64
C SER A 153 -20.18 -12.06 8.37
N PHE A 154 -20.77 -12.88 7.50
CA PHE A 154 -20.17 -13.26 6.23
C PHE A 154 -20.02 -12.06 5.28
N LEU A 155 -21.04 -11.23 5.17
CA LEU A 155 -21.03 -10.06 4.29
C LEU A 155 -20.04 -9.01 4.78
N LEU A 156 -19.90 -8.87 6.11
CA LEU A 156 -18.87 -8.03 6.73
C LEU A 156 -17.46 -8.49 6.36
N LEU A 157 -17.18 -9.76 6.58
CA LEU A 157 -15.88 -10.35 6.23
C LEU A 157 -15.56 -10.15 4.75
N PHE A 158 -16.53 -10.44 3.88
CA PHE A 158 -16.40 -10.25 2.43
C PHE A 158 -16.08 -8.79 2.08
N THR A 159 -16.74 -7.83 2.72
CA THR A 159 -16.51 -6.40 2.48
C THR A 159 -15.11 -5.97 2.90
N PHE A 160 -14.61 -6.43 4.07
CA PHE A 160 -13.23 -6.16 4.49
C PHE A 160 -12.21 -6.75 3.52
N VAL A 161 -12.42 -7.99 3.08
CA VAL A 161 -11.54 -8.68 2.14
C VAL A 161 -11.50 -7.95 0.80
N ILE A 162 -12.65 -7.59 0.24
CA ILE A 162 -12.72 -6.92 -1.07
C ILE A 162 -12.14 -5.50 -1.02
N SER A 163 -12.39 -4.76 0.06
CA SER A 163 -11.80 -3.44 0.28
C SER A 163 -10.28 -3.52 0.39
N SER A 164 -9.77 -4.45 1.20
CA SER A 164 -8.32 -4.67 1.35
C SER A 164 -7.69 -5.09 0.03
N TYR A 165 -8.33 -5.98 -0.71
CA TYR A 165 -7.87 -6.40 -2.03
C TYR A 165 -7.76 -5.22 -3.01
N ALA A 166 -8.79 -4.37 -3.07
CA ALA A 166 -8.81 -3.18 -3.92
C ALA A 166 -7.69 -2.20 -3.55
N ILE A 167 -7.51 -1.93 -2.24
CA ILE A 167 -6.49 -1.01 -1.73
C ILE A 167 -5.07 -1.50 -2.06
N TYR A 168 -4.78 -2.76 -1.79
CA TYR A 168 -3.45 -3.32 -2.05
C TYR A 168 -3.18 -3.50 -3.54
N GLY A 169 -4.22 -3.78 -4.34
CA GLY A 169 -4.14 -3.78 -5.80
C GLY A 169 -3.80 -2.40 -6.35
N LEU A 170 -4.45 -1.34 -5.85
CA LEU A 170 -4.13 0.04 -6.21
C LEU A 170 -2.67 0.37 -5.91
N ARG A 171 -2.16 -0.02 -4.73
CA ARG A 171 -0.76 0.20 -4.36
C ARG A 171 0.24 -0.48 -5.29
N GLY A 172 -0.12 -1.63 -5.86
CA GLY A 172 0.70 -2.31 -6.86
C GLY A 172 0.73 -1.61 -8.22
N LEU A 173 -0.30 -0.85 -8.55
CA LEU A 173 -0.54 -0.35 -9.90
C LEU A 173 -0.32 1.15 -10.10
N TYR A 174 -0.48 2.00 -9.08
CA TYR A 174 -0.55 3.45 -9.29
C TYR A 174 0.73 4.05 -9.91
N PHE A 175 1.90 3.47 -9.71
CA PHE A 175 3.11 3.91 -10.39
C PHE A 175 3.25 3.34 -11.81
N SER A 176 2.54 2.26 -12.14
CA SER A 176 2.59 1.67 -13.49
C SER A 176 2.01 2.60 -14.56
N ILE A 177 1.09 3.51 -14.19
CA ILE A 177 0.54 4.55 -15.10
C ILE A 177 1.67 5.40 -15.72
N LEU A 178 2.77 5.60 -15.02
CA LEU A 178 3.90 6.37 -15.56
C LEU A 178 4.51 5.75 -16.81
N LYS A 179 4.43 4.42 -16.93
CA LYS A 179 4.86 3.71 -18.14
C LYS A 179 3.96 4.07 -19.33
N ASP A 180 2.66 4.19 -19.11
CA ASP A 180 1.69 4.53 -20.15
C ASP A 180 1.90 5.96 -20.67
N HIS A 181 2.43 6.87 -19.85
CA HIS A 181 2.74 8.26 -20.24
C HIS A 181 4.08 8.44 -20.97
N LYS A 182 4.77 7.34 -21.36
CA LYS A 182 6.04 7.36 -22.10
C LYS A 182 7.09 8.29 -21.50
N ILE A 183 7.17 8.33 -20.16
CA ILE A 183 8.21 9.09 -19.48
C ILE A 183 9.54 8.36 -19.68
N GLU A 184 10.57 9.08 -20.10
CA GLU A 184 11.91 8.54 -20.30
C GLU A 184 12.40 7.83 -19.03
N ALA A 185 12.94 6.62 -19.17
CA ALA A 185 13.40 5.80 -18.04
C ALA A 185 14.35 6.56 -17.09
N LEU A 186 15.18 7.43 -17.64
CA LEU A 186 16.12 8.27 -16.88
C LEU A 186 15.43 9.30 -15.98
N LYS A 187 14.18 9.68 -16.27
CA LYS A 187 13.43 10.72 -15.57
C LYS A 187 12.33 10.15 -14.67
N ILE A 188 12.08 8.83 -14.74
CA ILE A 188 11.02 8.16 -13.94
C ILE A 188 11.21 8.37 -12.43
N GLY A 189 12.44 8.27 -11.93
CA GLY A 189 12.72 8.48 -10.51
C GLY A 189 12.31 9.87 -9.99
N SER A 190 12.60 10.93 -10.77
CA SER A 190 12.20 12.30 -10.43
C SER A 190 10.67 12.47 -10.47
N ALA A 191 10.01 11.84 -11.46
CA ALA A 191 8.56 11.88 -11.57
C ALA A 191 7.88 11.16 -10.37
N ILE A 192 8.37 9.96 -10.00
CA ILE A 192 7.90 9.21 -8.82
C ILE A 192 8.11 10.04 -7.55
N GLY A 193 9.26 10.71 -7.41
CA GLY A 193 9.53 11.57 -6.24
C GLY A 193 8.49 12.69 -6.08
N VAL A 194 8.15 13.39 -7.15
CA VAL A 194 7.11 14.44 -7.12
C VAL A 194 5.74 13.87 -6.80
N ILE A 195 5.36 12.76 -7.45
CA ILE A 195 4.08 12.10 -7.22
C ILE A 195 3.96 11.60 -5.79
N SER A 196 5.03 11.01 -5.26
CA SER A 196 5.05 10.51 -3.87
C SER A 196 4.96 11.66 -2.87
N PHE A 197 5.61 12.78 -3.14
CA PHE A 197 5.49 13.97 -2.30
C PHE A 197 4.04 14.46 -2.22
N ILE A 198 3.34 14.53 -3.36
CA ILE A 198 1.93 14.93 -3.41
C ILE A 198 1.01 13.86 -2.77
N GLY A 199 1.33 12.59 -2.96
CA GLY A 199 0.44 11.48 -2.59
C GLY A 199 0.58 11.03 -1.13
N TYR A 200 1.67 11.37 -0.43
CA TYR A 200 1.91 10.92 0.96
C TYR A 200 1.95 12.09 1.98
N THR A 201 1.69 13.32 1.52
CA THR A 201 1.47 14.48 2.41
C THR A 201 0.02 14.56 2.85
#